data_51e3621f5b9ff055e589bd23dc5bc7b0
#
_entry.id   51e3621f5b9ff055e589bd23dc5bc7b0
#
_cell.length_a   1.000
_cell.length_b   1.000
_cell.length_c   1.000
_cell.angle_alpha   90.00
_cell.angle_beta   90.00
_cell.angle_gamma   90.00
#
_symmetry.space_group_name_H-M   'P 1'
#
loop_
_entity.id
_entity.type
_entity.pdbx_description
1 polymer ?
#
loop_
_entity_poly.entity_id
_entity_poly.type
_entity_poly.pdbx_seq_one_letter_code
_entity_poly.pdbx_strand_id
1 'polypeptide(L)'
;MKTEVVSFINTSLEITYLIGEYADDNFGILNKACDDDIWFHANNISSCHIIATNLPELTKKEKQKVIKRGAFLCKQNTSKLKSLQNVEIIYTKVKNVTKTDISGTVNITNEKKIVI
;
A
#
# COMPACT_ATOMS: atom_id res chain seq x y z
N MET A 1 -0.25 -11.45 8.73
CA MET A 1 0.32 -10.11 8.43
C MET A 1 1.83 -10.17 8.45
N LYS A 2 2.46 -9.50 7.50
CA LYS A 2 3.92 -9.36 7.53
C LYS A 2 4.33 -7.91 7.32
N THR A 3 5.57 -7.61 7.64
CA THR A 3 6.15 -6.28 7.47
C THR A 3 7.40 -6.37 6.62
N GLU A 4 7.72 -5.30 5.91
CA GLU A 4 8.95 -5.20 5.17
C GLU A 4 9.53 -3.80 5.37
N VAL A 5 10.81 -3.74 5.73
CA VAL A 5 11.54 -2.49 5.89
C VAL A 5 12.36 -2.26 4.64
N VAL A 6 12.16 -1.12 3.99
CA VAL A 6 12.86 -0.77 2.75
C VAL A 6 13.76 0.43 2.98
N SER A 7 15.05 0.26 2.69
CA SER A 7 16.02 1.34 2.69
C SER A 7 16.23 1.81 1.26
N PHE A 8 16.10 3.11 1.01
CA PHE A 8 16.19 3.66 -0.34
C PHE A 8 17.64 4.09 -0.63
N ILE A 9 18.14 3.66 -1.79
CA ILE A 9 19.53 3.89 -2.20
C ILE A 9 19.85 5.38 -2.27
N ASN A 10 21.05 5.75 -1.77
CA ASN A 10 21.56 7.12 -1.75
C ASN A 10 20.74 8.08 -0.91
N THR A 11 19.98 7.55 0.05
CA THR A 11 19.22 8.37 1.01
C THR A 11 19.36 7.75 2.39
N SER A 12 18.98 8.51 3.42
CA SER A 12 18.81 7.99 4.78
C SER A 12 17.37 7.49 5.00
N LEU A 13 16.56 7.45 3.94
CA LEU A 13 15.15 7.12 4.03
C LEU A 13 14.95 5.62 4.22
N GLU A 14 14.23 5.26 5.28
CA GLU A 14 13.84 3.89 5.57
C GLU A 14 12.35 3.88 5.90
N ILE A 15 11.58 3.07 5.18
CA ILE A 15 10.13 3.01 5.33
C ILE A 15 9.71 1.58 5.67
N THR A 16 8.85 1.44 6.67
CA THR A 16 8.24 0.16 7.03
C THR A 16 6.88 0.04 6.35
N TYR A 17 6.74 -1.03 5.56
CA TYR A 17 5.48 -1.35 4.88
C TYR A 17 4.79 -2.49 5.61
N LEU A 18 3.49 -2.33 5.90
CA LEU A 18 2.64 -3.40 6.42
C LEU A 18 1.99 -4.11 5.24
N ILE A 19 1.96 -5.43 5.29
CA ILE A 19 1.42 -6.27 4.21
C ILE A 19 0.31 -7.13 4.76
N GLY A 20 -0.93 -6.88 4.31
CA GLY A 20 -2.10 -7.67 4.65
C GLY A 20 -2.39 -8.67 3.53
N GLU A 21 -2.27 -9.96 3.83
CA GLU A 21 -2.39 -11.02 2.82
C GLU A 21 -3.79 -11.61 2.76
N TYR A 22 -4.54 -11.55 3.85
CA TYR A 22 -5.89 -12.12 3.97
C TYR A 22 -6.88 -11.05 4.46
N ALA A 23 -8.16 -11.35 4.35
CA ALA A 23 -9.22 -10.39 4.71
C ALA A 23 -9.06 -9.81 6.12
N ASP A 24 -8.81 -10.67 7.11
CA ASP A 24 -8.63 -10.22 8.50
C ASP A 24 -7.36 -9.38 8.66
N ASP A 25 -6.28 -9.77 7.99
CA ASP A 25 -5.02 -9.02 7.99
C ASP A 25 -5.20 -7.64 7.36
N ASN A 26 -5.99 -7.55 6.29
CA ASN A 26 -6.24 -6.29 5.61
C ASN A 26 -6.89 -5.26 6.54
N PHE A 27 -7.83 -5.70 7.37
CA PHE A 27 -8.40 -4.85 8.40
C PHE A 27 -7.41 -4.60 9.55
N GLY A 28 -6.63 -5.62 9.90
CA GLY A 28 -5.63 -5.52 10.97
C GLY A 28 -4.59 -4.46 10.70
N ILE A 29 -4.08 -4.37 9.48
CA ILE A 29 -3.07 -3.35 9.16
C ILE A 29 -3.66 -1.93 9.17
N LEU A 30 -4.93 -1.77 8.79
CA LEU A 30 -5.62 -0.48 8.90
C LEU A 30 -5.71 -0.01 10.36
N ASN A 31 -5.94 -0.93 11.29
CA ASN A 31 -6.01 -0.59 12.71
C ASN A 31 -4.67 -0.11 13.28
N LYS A 32 -3.56 -0.46 12.65
CA LYS A 32 -2.20 -0.07 13.07
C LYS A 32 -1.69 1.16 12.35
N ALA A 33 -2.42 1.67 11.38
CA ALA A 33 -1.98 2.77 10.53
C ALA A 33 -2.45 4.11 11.06
N CYS A 34 -1.72 5.17 10.69
CA CYS A 34 -2.07 6.55 10.98
C CYS A 34 -2.72 7.19 9.75
N ASP A 35 -3.44 8.28 9.96
CA ASP A 35 -4.23 8.96 8.92
C ASP A 35 -3.44 9.33 7.67
N ASP A 36 -2.19 9.75 7.83
CA ASP A 36 -1.34 10.21 6.72
C ASP A 36 -0.49 9.11 6.10
N ASP A 37 -0.59 7.88 6.59
CA ASP A 37 0.04 6.72 5.95
C ASP A 37 -0.60 6.48 4.58
N ILE A 38 0.09 5.77 3.69
CA ILE A 38 -0.39 5.52 2.33
C ILE A 38 -0.81 4.06 2.19
N TRP A 39 -2.04 3.85 1.75
CA TRP A 39 -2.64 2.56 1.48
C TRP A 39 -2.60 2.24 -0.02
N PHE A 40 -2.34 0.98 -0.36
CA PHE A 40 -2.23 0.48 -1.74
C PHE A 40 -3.09 -0.76 -1.96
N HIS A 41 -3.67 -0.87 -3.14
CA HIS A 41 -4.45 -2.05 -3.56
C HIS A 41 -4.52 -2.09 -5.09
N ALA A 42 -4.64 -3.29 -5.66
CA ALA A 42 -4.82 -3.41 -7.11
C ALA A 42 -6.19 -2.85 -7.53
N ASN A 43 -6.23 -2.18 -8.68
CA ASN A 43 -7.47 -1.63 -9.20
C ASN A 43 -8.33 -2.74 -9.82
N ASN A 44 -9.57 -2.87 -9.33
CA ASN A 44 -10.58 -3.82 -9.85
C ASN A 44 -10.19 -5.31 -9.76
N ILE A 45 -9.15 -5.65 -9.01
CA ILE A 45 -8.72 -7.03 -8.82
C ILE A 45 -8.45 -7.24 -7.35
N SER A 46 -8.92 -8.34 -6.79
CA SER A 46 -8.60 -8.71 -5.41
C SER A 46 -7.08 -8.88 -5.25
N SER A 47 -6.50 -8.23 -4.28
CA SER A 47 -5.05 -8.29 -4.01
C SER A 47 -4.78 -8.14 -2.51
N CYS A 48 -3.52 -8.28 -2.11
CA CYS A 48 -3.12 -7.90 -0.77
C CYS A 48 -3.29 -6.38 -0.60
N HIS A 49 -3.37 -5.92 0.64
CA HIS A 49 -3.32 -4.50 1.00
C HIS A 49 -1.91 -4.18 1.50
N ILE A 50 -1.40 -3.02 1.12
CA ILE A 50 -0.10 -2.53 1.60
C ILE A 50 -0.31 -1.18 2.26
N ILE A 51 0.40 -0.92 3.36
CA ILE A 51 0.43 0.41 3.98
C ILE A 51 1.87 0.82 4.23
N ALA A 52 2.26 1.97 3.67
CA ALA A 52 3.52 2.62 3.97
C ALA A 52 3.33 3.43 5.25
N THR A 53 4.07 3.11 6.30
CA THR A 53 3.84 3.63 7.65
C THR A 53 4.90 4.63 8.10
N ASN A 54 4.51 5.47 9.08
CA ASN A 54 5.42 6.40 9.78
C ASN A 54 6.23 7.25 8.81
N LEU A 55 5.56 7.79 7.81
CA LEU A 55 6.22 8.58 6.78
C LEU A 55 6.77 9.86 7.37
N PRO A 56 8.09 10.14 7.21
CA PRO A 56 8.63 11.44 7.56
C PRO A 56 8.19 12.47 6.53
N GLU A 57 8.57 13.72 6.74
CA GLU A 57 8.39 14.73 5.71
C GLU A 57 9.23 14.34 4.50
N LEU A 58 8.57 14.20 3.34
CA LEU A 58 9.17 13.72 2.11
C LEU A 58 9.20 14.80 1.05
N THR A 59 10.29 14.86 0.29
CA THR A 59 10.30 15.64 -0.95
C THR A 59 9.38 14.95 -1.96
N LYS A 60 8.99 15.68 -3.00
CA LYS A 60 8.17 15.12 -4.08
C LYS A 60 8.81 13.88 -4.69
N LYS A 61 10.13 13.92 -4.91
CA LYS A 61 10.88 12.81 -5.50
C LYS A 61 10.93 11.59 -4.57
N GLU A 62 11.14 11.82 -3.27
CA GLU A 62 11.12 10.75 -2.26
C GLU A 62 9.74 10.11 -2.18
N LYS A 63 8.68 10.92 -2.17
CA LYS A 63 7.30 10.44 -2.14
C LYS A 63 7.00 9.52 -3.33
N GLN A 64 7.46 9.89 -4.53
CA GLN A 64 7.31 9.06 -5.72
C GLN A 64 7.99 7.70 -5.57
N LYS A 65 9.18 7.66 -4.96
CA LYS A 65 9.90 6.39 -4.69
C LYS A 65 9.13 5.53 -3.70
N VAL A 66 8.59 6.12 -2.64
CA VAL A 66 7.79 5.41 -1.64
C VAL A 66 6.54 4.80 -2.28
N ILE A 67 5.85 5.57 -3.12
CA ILE A 67 4.65 5.11 -3.82
C ILE A 67 4.96 3.98 -4.79
N LYS A 68 6.00 4.13 -5.58
CA LYS A 68 6.41 3.10 -6.54
C LYS A 68 6.76 1.78 -5.84
N ARG A 69 7.46 1.86 -4.72
CA ARG A 69 7.81 0.68 -3.93
C ARG A 69 6.58 0.01 -3.32
N GLY A 70 5.65 0.79 -2.78
CA GLY A 70 4.39 0.27 -2.24
C GLY A 70 3.58 -0.47 -3.30
N ALA A 71 3.48 0.09 -4.49
CA ALA A 71 2.81 -0.55 -5.62
C ALA A 71 3.51 -1.86 -6.03
N PHE A 72 4.82 -1.84 -6.08
CA PHE A 72 5.63 -3.03 -6.37
C PHE A 72 5.36 -4.14 -5.35
N LEU A 73 5.36 -3.81 -4.06
CA LEU A 73 5.10 -4.77 -2.99
C LEU A 73 3.69 -5.36 -3.09
N CYS A 74 2.70 -4.55 -3.43
CA CYS A 74 1.33 -5.02 -3.65
C CYS A 74 1.28 -6.08 -4.77
N LYS A 75 1.91 -5.80 -5.88
CA LYS A 75 2.02 -6.72 -7.02
C LYS A 75 2.78 -7.99 -6.63
N GLN A 76 3.94 -7.84 -5.99
CA GLN A 76 4.83 -8.93 -5.64
C GLN A 76 4.21 -9.91 -4.63
N ASN A 77 3.37 -9.40 -3.73
CA ASN A 77 2.73 -10.20 -2.69
C ASN A 77 1.35 -10.72 -3.08
N THR A 78 0.94 -10.54 -4.33
CA THR A 78 -0.32 -11.07 -4.85
C THR A 78 -0.02 -12.05 -5.98
N SER A 79 -0.20 -13.35 -5.72
CA SER A 79 0.22 -14.43 -6.62
C SER A 79 -0.25 -14.24 -8.07
N LYS A 80 -1.50 -13.85 -8.26
CA LYS A 80 -2.07 -13.68 -9.60
C LYS A 80 -1.57 -12.45 -10.35
N LEU A 81 -0.89 -11.51 -9.66
CA LEU A 81 -0.38 -10.27 -10.26
C LEU A 81 1.13 -10.31 -10.50
N LYS A 82 1.84 -11.18 -9.82
CA LYS A 82 3.30 -11.22 -9.77
C LYS A 82 3.97 -11.23 -11.15
N SER A 83 3.42 -11.98 -12.09
CA SER A 83 4.00 -12.16 -13.42
C SER A 83 3.34 -11.29 -14.49
N LEU A 84 2.33 -10.51 -14.13
CA LEU A 84 1.64 -9.64 -15.07
C LEU A 84 2.42 -8.36 -15.29
N GLN A 85 2.23 -7.76 -16.47
CA GLN A 85 2.78 -6.44 -16.80
C GLN A 85 1.67 -5.40 -16.78
N ASN A 86 2.06 -4.14 -16.53
CA ASN A 86 1.13 -3.00 -16.58
C ASN A 86 -0.06 -3.16 -15.61
N VAL A 87 0.24 -3.60 -14.39
CA VAL A 87 -0.78 -3.73 -13.34
C VAL A 87 -1.08 -2.35 -12.77
N GLU A 88 -2.35 -1.99 -12.73
CA GLU A 88 -2.80 -0.74 -12.11
C GLU A 88 -2.95 -0.95 -10.60
N ILE A 89 -2.24 -0.12 -9.84
CA ILE A 89 -2.35 -0.09 -8.38
C ILE A 89 -2.93 1.27 -8.00
N ILE A 90 -3.97 1.25 -7.16
CA ILE A 90 -4.54 2.47 -6.59
C ILE A 90 -3.91 2.74 -5.24
N TYR A 91 -3.80 4.01 -4.88
CA TYR A 91 -3.28 4.40 -3.58
C TYR A 91 -3.96 5.68 -3.09
N THR A 92 -4.07 5.79 -1.79
CA THR A 92 -4.64 6.96 -1.14
C THR A 92 -4.17 6.99 0.30
N LYS A 93 -4.39 8.11 1.00
CA LYS A 93 -4.10 8.16 2.43
C LYS A 93 -5.04 7.26 3.21
N VAL A 94 -4.56 6.67 4.31
CA VAL A 94 -5.35 5.78 5.17
C VAL A 94 -6.64 6.48 5.66
N LYS A 95 -6.60 7.77 5.93
CA LYS A 95 -7.79 8.53 6.36
C LYS A 95 -8.94 8.48 5.34
N ASN A 96 -8.64 8.17 4.08
CA ASN A 96 -9.62 8.05 3.00
C ASN A 96 -10.13 6.63 2.80
N VAL A 97 -9.74 5.70 3.67
CA VAL A 97 -10.10 4.29 3.59
C VAL A 97 -11.03 3.94 4.74
N THR A 98 -12.22 3.44 4.43
CA THR A 98 -13.24 3.08 5.41
C THR A 98 -13.57 1.59 5.27
N LYS A 99 -13.52 0.85 6.39
CA LYS A 99 -13.93 -0.55 6.42
C LYS A 99 -15.42 -0.68 6.12
N THR A 100 -15.78 -1.75 5.41
CA THR A 100 -17.19 -2.12 5.17
C THR A 100 -17.60 -3.24 6.10
N ASP A 101 -18.87 -3.69 5.99
CA ASP A 101 -19.39 -4.83 6.73
C ASP A 101 -18.80 -6.17 6.24
N ILE A 102 -18.18 -6.17 5.07
CA ILE A 102 -17.57 -7.36 4.49
C ILE A 102 -16.08 -7.34 4.83
N SER A 103 -15.62 -8.37 5.54
CA SER A 103 -14.21 -8.49 5.96
C SER A 103 -13.26 -8.33 4.78
N GLY A 104 -12.26 -7.46 4.94
CA GLY A 104 -11.24 -7.19 3.93
C GLY A 104 -11.67 -6.25 2.82
N THR A 105 -12.92 -5.79 2.81
CA THR A 105 -13.46 -4.88 1.79
C THR A 105 -13.56 -3.46 2.33
N VAL A 106 -13.12 -2.49 1.54
CA VAL A 106 -13.08 -1.08 1.95
C VAL A 106 -13.74 -0.17 0.92
N ASN A 107 -14.20 0.98 1.39
CA ASN A 107 -14.58 2.12 0.56
C ASN A 107 -13.44 3.13 0.60
N ILE A 108 -13.11 3.72 -0.54
CA ILE A 108 -12.00 4.66 -0.65
C ILE A 108 -12.43 5.94 -1.35
N THR A 109 -11.71 7.03 -1.07
CA THR A 109 -11.89 8.32 -1.72
C THR A 109 -10.52 8.90 -2.08
N ASN A 110 -10.50 9.84 -3.01
CA ASN A 110 -9.29 10.58 -3.43
C ASN A 110 -8.14 9.67 -3.89
N GLU A 111 -8.46 8.49 -4.42
CA GLU A 111 -7.47 7.55 -4.90
C GLU A 111 -6.76 8.04 -6.17
N LYS A 112 -5.50 7.68 -6.28
CA LYS A 112 -4.68 7.88 -7.48
C LYS A 112 -4.24 6.52 -7.98
N LYS A 113 -3.76 6.46 -9.21
CA LYS A 113 -3.29 5.22 -9.84
C LYS A 113 -1.83 5.31 -10.23
N ILE A 114 -1.15 4.17 -10.14
CA ILE A 114 0.19 3.98 -10.68
C ILE A 114 0.21 2.63 -11.39
N VAL A 115 0.87 2.57 -12.53
CA VAL A 115 1.05 1.33 -13.30
C VAL A 115 2.44 0.78 -13.03
N ILE A 116 2.49 -0.49 -12.69
CA ILE A 116 3.74 -1.13 -12.29
C ILE A 116 3.96 -2.47 -13.03
#